data_027a4d1bc2dab0fff85e783746235d23
#
_entry.id   027a4d1bc2dab0fff85e783746235d23
#
_cell.length_a   1.000
_cell.length_b   1.000
_cell.length_c   1.000
_cell.angle_alpha   90.00
_cell.angle_beta   90.00
_cell.angle_gamma   90.00
#
_symmetry.space_group_name_H-M   'P 1'
#
loop_
_entity.id
_entity.type
_entity.pdbx_description
1 polymer ?
#
loop_
_entity_poly.entity_id
_entity_poly.type
_entity_poly.pdbx_seq_one_letter_code
_entity_poly.pdbx_strand_id
1 'polypeptide(L)'
;LPANLSIFATMNSADQGVYPLDTAFRRRWHSEYVRMDYASAAPGNVKVVGADAVSFDLPWGGFVKALNEFLTDHHEIEEDRLVGPWFLNKRDLTEKTIPGKLLIYLWDDLLRHDDRKKVFFKDVKNYGQLNSRSESGQQIFSDALVSNFQAAAALPLTQPDKGP
;
A
#
# COMPACT_ATOMS: atom_id res chain seq x y z
N LEU A 1 28.71 1.87 27.82
CA LEU A 1 27.93 2.88 27.10
C LEU A 1 27.66 4.06 28.05
N PRO A 2 27.63 5.31 27.56
CA PRO A 2 27.26 6.46 28.36
C PRO A 2 25.86 6.33 28.95
N ALA A 3 25.63 6.79 30.17
CA ALA A 3 24.35 6.67 30.85
C ALA A 3 23.20 7.49 30.18
N ASN A 4 23.56 8.44 29.33
CA ASN A 4 22.64 9.30 28.58
C ASN A 4 22.47 8.91 27.13
N LEU A 5 22.88 7.69 26.73
CA LEU A 5 22.68 7.18 25.36
C LEU A 5 21.30 6.53 25.24
N SER A 6 20.49 7.04 24.31
CA SER A 6 19.27 6.39 23.85
C SER A 6 19.48 5.86 22.43
N ILE A 7 19.05 4.64 22.17
CA ILE A 7 19.15 4.00 20.86
C ILE A 7 17.74 3.74 20.36
N PHE A 8 17.42 4.27 19.16
CA PHE A 8 16.19 3.99 18.45
C PHE A 8 16.53 3.16 17.22
N ALA A 9 15.75 2.11 16.98
CA ALA A 9 15.95 1.23 15.85
C ALA A 9 14.61 0.87 15.22
N THR A 10 14.59 0.70 13.90
CA THR A 10 13.48 0.13 13.15
C THR A 10 13.92 -1.20 12.56
N MET A 11 12.98 -2.11 12.40
CA MET A 11 13.25 -3.44 11.87
C MET A 11 12.13 -3.81 10.90
N ASN A 12 12.52 -4.39 9.75
CA ASN A 12 11.58 -5.04 8.87
C ASN A 12 11.43 -6.51 9.32
N SER A 13 10.25 -6.90 9.80
CA SER A 13 9.95 -8.25 10.25
C SER A 13 9.62 -9.20 9.09
N ALA A 14 9.23 -8.67 7.93
CA ALA A 14 8.87 -9.44 6.73
C ALA A 14 10.08 -9.92 5.90
N ASP A 15 11.29 -9.51 6.25
CA ASP A 15 12.47 -9.83 5.45
C ASP A 15 12.91 -11.29 5.63
N GLN A 16 12.47 -12.16 4.71
CA GLN A 16 12.72 -13.61 4.75
C GLN A 16 14.19 -14.01 4.52
N GLY A 17 15.02 -13.05 4.12
CA GLY A 17 16.46 -13.28 3.88
C GLY A 17 17.33 -13.07 5.13
N VAL A 18 16.79 -12.58 6.22
CA VAL A 18 17.53 -12.25 7.45
C VAL A 18 17.15 -13.25 8.55
N TYR A 19 18.13 -13.68 9.34
CA TYR A 19 17.88 -14.53 10.49
C TYR A 19 16.90 -13.83 11.44
N PRO A 20 15.82 -14.52 11.89
CA PRO A 20 14.90 -13.94 12.85
C PRO A 20 15.67 -13.55 14.12
N LEU A 21 15.43 -12.34 14.61
CA LEU A 21 16.03 -11.88 15.85
C LEU A 21 15.70 -12.81 17.00
N ASP A 22 16.73 -13.27 17.69
CA ASP A 22 16.59 -14.10 18.88
C ASP A 22 15.65 -13.46 19.90
N THR A 23 14.81 -14.29 20.53
CA THR A 23 13.85 -13.90 21.56
C THR A 23 14.55 -13.20 22.74
N ALA A 24 15.75 -13.62 23.10
CA ALA A 24 16.52 -13.00 24.16
C ALA A 24 16.98 -11.58 23.79
N PHE A 25 17.26 -11.32 22.51
CA PHE A 25 17.56 -10.00 22.00
C PHE A 25 16.32 -9.11 22.04
N ARG A 26 15.16 -9.57 21.54
CA ARG A 26 13.90 -8.81 21.53
C ARG A 26 13.46 -8.37 22.92
N ARG A 27 13.63 -9.21 23.96
CA ARG A 27 13.26 -8.90 25.35
C ARG A 27 14.06 -7.74 25.97
N ARG A 28 15.18 -7.34 25.37
CA ARG A 28 16.02 -6.24 25.87
C ARG A 28 15.62 -4.88 25.32
N TRP A 29 14.69 -4.84 24.37
CA TRP A 29 14.20 -3.63 23.74
C TRP A 29 12.78 -3.30 24.22
N HIS A 30 12.54 -2.03 24.44
CA HIS A 30 11.17 -1.54 24.55
C HIS A 30 10.62 -1.46 23.13
N SER A 31 9.53 -2.18 22.86
CA SER A 31 8.90 -2.19 21.53
C SER A 31 7.66 -1.32 21.55
N GLU A 32 7.60 -0.40 20.62
CA GLU A 32 6.46 0.50 20.43
C GLU A 32 5.84 0.21 19.07
N TYR A 33 4.52 0.03 19.04
CA TYR A 33 3.77 -0.16 17.81
C TYR A 33 3.38 1.20 17.21
N VAL A 34 3.84 1.48 16.01
CA VAL A 34 3.51 2.70 15.26
C VAL A 34 2.46 2.36 14.22
N ARG A 35 1.23 2.84 14.42
CA ARG A 35 0.12 2.65 13.48
C ARG A 35 0.36 3.38 12.16
N MET A 36 -0.16 2.83 11.07
CA MET A 36 -0.21 3.54 9.79
C MET A 36 -1.15 4.75 9.89
N ASP A 37 -0.59 5.94 9.69
CA ASP A 37 -1.37 7.19 9.65
C ASP A 37 -1.58 7.60 8.18
N TYR A 38 -2.70 7.21 7.63
CA TYR A 38 -3.05 7.53 6.23
C TYR A 38 -3.38 9.02 6.02
N ALA A 39 -3.72 9.75 7.08
CA ALA A 39 -3.98 11.19 6.99
C ALA A 39 -2.67 11.99 6.82
N SER A 40 -1.55 11.45 7.30
CA SER A 40 -0.21 12.03 7.11
C SER A 40 0.51 11.55 5.85
N ALA A 41 -0.18 10.82 4.97
CA ALA A 41 0.39 10.29 3.74
C ALA A 41 1.00 11.38 2.85
N ALA A 42 1.89 10.96 1.94
CA ALA A 42 2.48 11.88 0.95
C ALA A 42 1.38 12.64 0.19
N PRO A 43 1.51 13.97 0.04
CA PRO A 43 0.50 14.78 -0.63
C PRO A 43 0.47 14.50 -2.14
N GLY A 44 -0.73 14.25 -2.67
CA GLY A 44 -0.98 14.01 -4.08
C GLY A 44 -2.19 13.12 -4.29
N ASN A 45 -2.61 13.01 -5.54
CA ASN A 45 -3.75 12.21 -5.95
C ASN A 45 -3.31 11.11 -6.91
N VAL A 46 -4.07 10.04 -6.90
CA VAL A 46 -3.95 8.92 -7.84
C VAL A 46 -5.20 8.90 -8.70
N LYS A 47 -5.04 8.82 -10.01
CA LYS A 47 -6.15 8.65 -10.93
C LYS A 47 -6.49 7.16 -11.04
N VAL A 48 -7.68 6.79 -10.62
CA VAL A 48 -8.23 5.45 -10.77
C VAL A 48 -9.17 5.42 -11.96
N VAL A 49 -9.02 4.40 -12.82
CA VAL A 49 -9.89 4.17 -13.97
C VAL A 49 -10.76 2.95 -13.67
N GLY A 50 -12.07 3.15 -13.69
CA GLY A 50 -13.07 2.11 -13.51
C GLY A 50 -13.67 1.60 -14.82
N ALA A 51 -14.83 0.95 -14.72
CA ALA A 51 -15.58 0.45 -15.88
C ALA A 51 -15.93 1.61 -16.84
N ASP A 52 -16.08 1.31 -18.13
CA ASP A 52 -16.45 2.26 -19.19
C ASP A 52 -15.50 3.47 -19.30
N ALA A 53 -14.23 3.30 -18.91
CA ALA A 53 -13.21 4.34 -18.90
C ALA A 53 -13.55 5.58 -18.02
N VAL A 54 -14.51 5.44 -17.12
CA VAL A 54 -14.79 6.49 -16.12
C VAL A 54 -13.64 6.55 -15.12
N SER A 55 -13.03 7.73 -15.01
CA SER A 55 -11.91 7.94 -14.08
C SER A 55 -12.25 8.94 -13.00
N PHE A 56 -11.66 8.77 -11.82
CA PHE A 56 -11.77 9.68 -10.70
C PHE A 56 -10.43 9.82 -9.99
N ASP A 57 -10.23 10.95 -9.32
CA ASP A 57 -9.04 11.20 -8.54
C ASP A 57 -9.30 10.86 -7.06
N LEU A 58 -8.35 10.18 -6.46
CA LEU A 58 -8.39 9.79 -5.05
C LEU A 58 -7.12 10.27 -4.36
N PRO A 59 -7.19 10.98 -3.21
CA PRO A 59 -6.02 11.31 -2.43
C PRO A 59 -5.21 10.06 -2.09
N TRP A 60 -3.87 10.15 -2.19
CA TRP A 60 -2.98 9.01 -1.99
C TRP A 60 -3.24 8.25 -0.68
N GLY A 61 -3.43 8.98 0.43
CA GLY A 61 -3.74 8.34 1.72
C GLY A 61 -5.04 7.52 1.70
N GLY A 62 -6.10 8.03 1.04
CA GLY A 62 -7.35 7.31 0.84
C GLY A 62 -7.20 6.08 -0.05
N PHE A 63 -6.42 6.22 -1.12
CA PHE A 63 -6.09 5.11 -2.01
C PHE A 63 -5.37 3.99 -1.27
N VAL A 64 -4.28 4.31 -0.52
CA VAL A 64 -3.51 3.31 0.23
C VAL A 64 -4.36 2.64 1.29
N LYS A 65 -5.19 3.40 2.01
CA LYS A 65 -6.10 2.85 3.02
C LYS A 65 -7.03 1.82 2.40
N ALA A 66 -7.76 2.18 1.35
CA ALA A 66 -8.71 1.29 0.68
C ALA A 66 -8.02 0.07 0.03
N LEU A 67 -6.83 0.24 -0.52
CA LEU A 67 -6.01 -0.85 -1.05
C LEU A 67 -5.62 -1.83 0.06
N ASN A 68 -5.09 -1.34 1.17
CA ASN A 68 -4.64 -2.18 2.28
C ASN A 68 -5.80 -2.92 2.95
N GLU A 69 -6.94 -2.27 3.16
CA GLU A 69 -8.16 -2.92 3.64
C GLU A 69 -8.57 -4.06 2.72
N PHE A 70 -8.59 -3.82 1.42
CA PHE A 70 -8.90 -4.86 0.43
C PHE A 70 -7.90 -6.03 0.46
N LEU A 71 -6.60 -5.74 0.57
CA LEU A 71 -5.54 -6.75 0.62
C LEU A 71 -5.64 -7.60 1.89
N THR A 72 -5.94 -6.99 3.03
CA THR A 72 -6.13 -7.70 4.30
C THR A 72 -7.36 -8.61 4.23
N ASP A 73 -8.49 -8.10 3.73
CA ASP A 73 -9.77 -8.83 3.72
C ASP A 73 -9.82 -9.98 2.71
N HIS A 74 -9.11 -9.86 1.58
CA HIS A 74 -9.23 -10.81 0.46
C HIS A 74 -7.99 -11.66 0.21
N HIS A 75 -6.84 -11.28 0.78
CA HIS A 75 -5.55 -11.94 0.57
C HIS A 75 -4.82 -12.28 1.88
N GLU A 76 -5.40 -11.92 3.03
CA GLU A 76 -4.79 -12.18 4.35
C GLU A 76 -3.34 -11.66 4.45
N ILE A 77 -3.05 -10.54 3.75
CA ILE A 77 -1.71 -9.96 3.75
C ILE A 77 -1.38 -9.42 5.14
N GLU A 78 -0.24 -9.84 5.67
CA GLU A 78 0.28 -9.37 6.95
C GLU A 78 0.58 -7.86 6.93
N GLU A 79 0.35 -7.20 8.07
CA GLU A 79 0.43 -5.73 8.18
C GLU A 79 1.79 -5.15 7.78
N ASP A 80 2.87 -5.84 8.08
CA ASP A 80 4.26 -5.40 7.77
C ASP A 80 4.58 -5.44 6.26
N ARG A 81 3.74 -6.10 5.46
CA ARG A 81 3.83 -6.14 4.00
C ARG A 81 2.87 -5.18 3.30
N LEU A 82 1.98 -4.52 4.02
CA LEU A 82 1.04 -3.56 3.44
C LEU A 82 1.74 -2.31 2.91
N VAL A 83 1.09 -1.60 2.00
CA VAL A 83 1.64 -0.37 1.40
C VAL A 83 1.64 0.75 2.43
N GLY A 84 2.80 1.29 2.75
CA GLY A 84 2.92 2.41 3.67
C GLY A 84 2.43 3.74 3.09
N PRO A 85 1.96 4.69 3.93
CA PRO A 85 1.47 6.00 3.48
C PRO A 85 2.54 6.86 2.80
N TRP A 86 3.83 6.56 3.01
CA TRP A 86 4.99 7.21 2.38
C TRP A 86 5.71 6.32 1.37
N PHE A 87 5.08 5.24 0.92
CA PHE A 87 5.64 4.34 -0.11
C PHE A 87 5.93 5.09 -1.43
N LEU A 88 5.04 5.99 -1.81
CA LEU A 88 5.26 6.96 -2.88
C LEU A 88 5.51 8.35 -2.28
N ASN A 89 6.34 9.13 -2.94
CA ASN A 89 6.56 10.53 -2.58
C ASN A 89 5.78 11.48 -3.53
N LYS A 90 5.77 12.76 -3.21
CA LYS A 90 5.05 13.77 -4.01
C LYS A 90 5.43 13.75 -5.49
N ARG A 91 6.69 13.44 -5.86
CA ARG A 91 7.14 13.39 -7.26
C ARG A 91 6.52 12.21 -7.98
N ASP A 92 6.46 11.05 -7.34
CA ASP A 92 5.84 9.84 -7.88
C ASP A 92 4.35 10.04 -8.17
N LEU A 93 3.68 10.94 -7.41
CA LEU A 93 2.24 11.23 -7.48
C LEU A 93 1.89 12.38 -8.45
N THR A 94 2.86 12.94 -9.16
CA THR A 94 2.61 14.01 -10.18
C THR A 94 2.21 13.42 -11.53
N GLU A 95 2.44 12.14 -11.75
CA GLU A 95 2.06 11.46 -12.99
C GLU A 95 0.56 11.20 -13.02
N LYS A 96 0.00 11.21 -14.23
CA LYS A 96 -1.46 11.02 -14.44
C LYS A 96 -1.90 9.56 -14.34
N THR A 97 -0.98 8.65 -14.10
CA THR A 97 -1.20 7.20 -14.04
C THR A 97 -0.73 6.63 -12.71
N ILE A 98 -1.16 5.40 -12.41
CA ILE A 98 -0.66 4.68 -11.24
C ILE A 98 0.85 4.45 -11.42
N PRO A 99 1.69 4.90 -10.47
CA PRO A 99 3.14 4.79 -10.60
C PRO A 99 3.61 3.34 -10.74
N GLY A 100 4.51 3.11 -11.70
CA GLY A 100 5.05 1.77 -11.98
C GLY A 100 5.73 1.13 -10.76
N LYS A 101 6.31 1.93 -9.86
CA LYS A 101 6.86 1.47 -8.58
C LYS A 101 5.82 0.75 -7.73
N LEU A 102 4.59 1.26 -7.65
CA LEU A 102 3.50 0.61 -6.93
C LEU A 102 3.05 -0.66 -7.65
N LEU A 103 2.91 -0.60 -8.99
CA LEU A 103 2.45 -1.75 -9.77
C LEU A 103 3.42 -2.93 -9.68
N ILE A 104 4.73 -2.68 -9.74
CA ILE A 104 5.73 -3.74 -9.65
C ILE A 104 5.76 -4.33 -8.24
N TYR A 105 5.64 -3.51 -7.21
CA TYR A 105 5.56 -3.97 -5.83
C TYR A 105 4.34 -4.89 -5.61
N LEU A 106 3.17 -4.47 -6.05
CA LEU A 106 1.96 -5.29 -5.96
C LEU A 106 2.08 -6.59 -6.76
N TRP A 107 2.67 -6.52 -7.95
CA TRP A 107 2.76 -7.67 -8.85
C TRP A 107 3.81 -8.70 -8.42
N ASP A 108 5.05 -8.25 -8.14
CA ASP A 108 6.19 -9.12 -7.93
C ASP A 108 6.50 -9.44 -6.47
N ASP A 109 6.21 -8.50 -5.56
CA ASP A 109 6.54 -8.69 -4.15
C ASP A 109 5.32 -9.16 -3.35
N LEU A 110 4.22 -8.42 -3.44
CA LEU A 110 3.07 -8.66 -2.57
C LEU A 110 2.23 -9.84 -3.02
N LEU A 111 1.88 -9.91 -4.32
CA LEU A 111 0.96 -10.90 -4.88
C LEU A 111 1.66 -11.99 -5.70
N ARG A 112 2.94 -12.21 -5.49
CA ARG A 112 3.71 -13.22 -6.25
C ARG A 112 3.09 -14.61 -6.17
N HIS A 113 2.58 -14.98 -5.00
CA HIS A 113 2.04 -16.31 -4.70
C HIS A 113 0.51 -16.30 -4.50
N ASP A 114 -0.13 -15.17 -4.75
CA ASP A 114 -1.56 -14.95 -4.53
C ASP A 114 -2.35 -14.88 -5.84
N ASP A 115 -3.70 -14.93 -5.71
CA ASP A 115 -4.60 -14.76 -6.85
C ASP A 115 -4.68 -13.28 -7.28
N ARG A 116 -3.76 -12.90 -8.17
CA ARG A 116 -3.69 -11.55 -8.74
C ARG A 116 -4.98 -11.07 -9.40
N LYS A 117 -5.86 -11.99 -9.82
CA LYS A 117 -7.15 -11.66 -10.46
C LYS A 117 -8.13 -10.97 -9.50
N LYS A 118 -7.98 -11.15 -8.21
CA LYS A 118 -8.79 -10.44 -7.22
C LYS A 118 -8.43 -8.95 -7.16
N VAL A 119 -7.16 -8.60 -7.35
CA VAL A 119 -6.65 -7.22 -7.30
C VAL A 119 -6.67 -6.56 -8.66
N PHE A 120 -6.20 -7.26 -9.69
CA PHE A 120 -6.07 -6.70 -11.03
C PHE A 120 -7.23 -7.09 -11.94
N PHE A 121 -7.41 -6.32 -13.01
CA PHE A 121 -8.42 -6.57 -14.02
C PHE A 121 -8.28 -7.99 -14.58
N LYS A 122 -9.40 -8.67 -14.77
CA LYS A 122 -9.48 -10.11 -15.11
C LYS A 122 -8.66 -10.55 -16.32
N ASP A 123 -8.46 -9.66 -17.30
CA ASP A 123 -7.74 -9.97 -18.53
C ASP A 123 -6.23 -9.76 -18.44
N VAL A 124 -5.72 -9.25 -17.30
CA VAL A 124 -4.29 -9.05 -17.07
C VAL A 124 -3.65 -10.39 -16.69
N LYS A 125 -2.79 -10.91 -17.57
CA LYS A 125 -2.11 -12.21 -17.40
C LYS A 125 -0.64 -12.09 -17.01
N ASN A 126 -0.03 -10.95 -17.29
CA ASN A 126 1.38 -10.69 -17.01
C ASN A 126 1.62 -9.20 -16.74
N TYR A 127 2.79 -8.89 -16.18
CA TYR A 127 3.15 -7.52 -15.84
C TYR A 127 3.19 -6.57 -17.04
N GLY A 128 3.66 -7.04 -18.21
CA GLY A 128 3.70 -6.23 -19.42
C GLY A 128 2.31 -5.73 -19.84
N GLN A 129 1.29 -6.60 -19.74
CA GLN A 129 -0.11 -6.21 -20.00
C GLN A 129 -0.62 -5.21 -18.95
N LEU A 130 -0.28 -5.40 -17.68
CA LEU A 130 -0.63 -4.47 -16.60
C LEU A 130 -0.05 -3.08 -16.88
N ASN A 131 1.24 -3.02 -17.20
CA ASN A 131 1.94 -1.78 -17.51
C ASN A 131 1.35 -1.07 -18.74
N SER A 132 1.14 -1.80 -19.84
CA SER A 132 0.55 -1.25 -21.07
C SER A 132 -0.86 -0.69 -20.84
N ARG A 133 -1.68 -1.36 -20.02
CA ARG A 133 -3.01 -0.85 -19.64
C ARG A 133 -2.92 0.43 -18.84
N SER A 134 -1.99 0.48 -17.89
CA SER A 134 -1.74 1.70 -17.08
C SER A 134 -1.33 2.88 -17.95
N GLU A 135 -0.36 2.68 -18.86
CA GLU A 135 0.10 3.72 -19.79
C GLU A 135 -1.01 4.19 -20.74
N SER A 136 -1.88 3.29 -21.14
CA SER A 136 -3.02 3.58 -22.03
C SER A 136 -4.22 4.18 -21.29
N GLY A 137 -4.15 4.39 -19.98
CA GLY A 137 -5.25 4.93 -19.18
C GLY A 137 -6.47 4.00 -19.13
N GLN A 138 -6.25 2.69 -19.18
CA GLN A 138 -7.31 1.69 -19.06
C GLN A 138 -7.45 1.22 -17.61
N GLN A 139 -8.59 0.61 -17.31
CA GLN A 139 -8.80 -0.02 -16.00
C GLN A 139 -7.76 -1.11 -15.75
N ILE A 140 -7.05 -1.00 -14.62
CA ILE A 140 -6.00 -1.96 -14.20
C ILE A 140 -6.40 -2.78 -12.97
N PHE A 141 -7.29 -2.25 -12.13
CA PHE A 141 -7.78 -2.94 -10.95
C PHE A 141 -9.08 -3.68 -11.21
N SER A 142 -9.37 -4.70 -10.40
CA SER A 142 -10.64 -5.43 -10.44
C SER A 142 -11.81 -4.51 -10.11
N ASP A 143 -13.01 -4.88 -10.58
CA ASP A 143 -14.23 -4.09 -10.30
C ASP A 143 -14.52 -3.98 -8.80
N ALA A 144 -14.23 -5.05 -8.03
CA ALA A 144 -14.37 -5.05 -6.59
C ALA A 144 -13.46 -4.03 -5.91
N LEU A 145 -12.17 -3.99 -6.30
CA LEU A 145 -11.23 -3.01 -5.75
C LEU A 145 -11.55 -1.58 -6.20
N VAL A 146 -11.99 -1.38 -7.45
CA VAL A 146 -12.45 -0.06 -7.94
C VAL A 146 -13.64 0.43 -7.11
N SER A 147 -14.58 -0.44 -6.76
CA SER A 147 -15.72 -0.08 -5.90
C SER A 147 -15.27 0.39 -4.51
N ASN A 148 -14.26 -0.26 -3.92
CA ASN A 148 -13.66 0.19 -2.65
C ASN A 148 -13.01 1.57 -2.78
N PHE A 149 -12.31 1.83 -3.88
CA PHE A 149 -11.73 3.15 -4.14
C PHE A 149 -12.80 4.23 -4.32
N GLN A 150 -13.92 3.93 -4.97
CA GLN A 150 -15.06 4.85 -5.11
C GLN A 150 -15.68 5.18 -3.74
N ALA A 151 -15.86 4.16 -2.89
CA ALA A 151 -16.36 4.37 -1.53
C ALA A 151 -15.40 5.25 -0.71
N ALA A 152 -14.07 5.01 -0.83
CA ALA A 152 -13.06 5.82 -0.16
C ALA A 152 -13.03 7.28 -0.67
N ALA A 153 -13.31 7.51 -1.95
CA ALA A 153 -13.36 8.87 -2.52
C ALA A 153 -14.53 9.70 -1.96
N ALA A 154 -15.61 9.04 -1.52
CA ALA A 154 -16.76 9.69 -0.93
C ALA A 154 -16.60 10.03 0.57
N LEU A 155 -15.57 9.51 1.23
CA LEU A 155 -15.35 9.68 2.66
C LEU A 155 -14.16 10.60 2.93
N PRO A 156 -14.25 11.57 3.86
CA PRO A 156 -13.09 12.32 4.31
C PRO A 156 -12.11 11.40 5.06
N LEU A 157 -10.81 11.60 4.85
CA LEU A 157 -9.79 10.95 5.66
C LEU A 157 -9.88 11.48 7.10
N THR A 158 -10.44 10.69 8.00
CA THR A 158 -10.42 11.00 9.44
C THR A 158 -9.02 10.71 9.99
N GLN A 159 -8.48 11.66 10.77
CA GLN A 159 -7.25 11.40 11.53
C GLN A 159 -7.51 10.24 12.50
N PRO A 160 -6.55 9.33 12.69
CA PRO A 160 -6.66 8.35 13.75
C PRO A 160 -6.85 9.08 15.08
N ASP A 161 -7.79 8.57 15.87
CA ASP A 161 -8.04 9.07 17.22
C ASP A 161 -6.70 9.01 17.98
N LYS A 162 -6.22 10.17 18.40
CA LYS A 162 -5.05 10.25 19.29
C LYS A 162 -5.54 9.69 20.62
N GLY A 163 -5.43 8.39 20.78
CA GLY A 163 -5.71 7.74 22.06
C GLY A 163 -4.90 8.41 23.20
N PRO A 164 -5.43 8.31 24.41
CA PRO A 164 -4.91 9.03 25.59
C PRO A 164 -3.45 8.71 25.90
#